data_d4a478609c34685d26b0c20516700e99
#
_entry.id   d4a478609c34685d26b0c20516700e99
#
_cell.length_a   1.000
_cell.length_b   1.000
_cell.length_c   1.000
_cell.angle_alpha   90.00
_cell.angle_beta   90.00
_cell.angle_gamma   90.00
#
_symmetry.space_group_name_H-M   'P 1'
#
loop_
_entity.id
_entity.type
_entity.pdbx_description
1 polymer ?
#
loop_
_entity_poly.entity_id
_entity_poly.type
_entity_poly.pdbx_seq_one_letter_code
_entity_poly.pdbx_strand_id
1 'polypeptide(L)'
;MQFREIDATEVVRESASFCSPTPGNISVRCPVCGGEYVHVVNMREVSGHDDYRAGWWGRGHLNVIGFEGECGHNFELCFGNHKGYESVFCRVPVDAEV
;
A
#
# COMPACT_ATOMS: atom_id res chain seq x y z
N MET A 1 -3.55 -5.62 15.37
CA MET A 1 -3.34 -6.25 14.07
C MET A 1 -1.88 -6.10 13.68
N GLN A 2 -1.29 -7.14 13.21
CA GLN A 2 0.10 -7.11 12.75
C GLN A 2 0.16 -7.02 11.24
N PHE A 3 1.19 -6.34 10.76
CA PHE A 3 1.41 -6.17 9.33
C PHE A 3 2.81 -6.65 8.98
N ARG A 4 2.94 -7.20 7.78
CA ARG A 4 4.24 -7.46 7.17
C ARG A 4 4.51 -6.35 6.16
N GLU A 5 5.62 -5.67 6.32
CA GLU A 5 6.02 -4.62 5.39
C GLU A 5 6.67 -5.22 4.14
N ILE A 6 6.35 -4.61 3.01
CA ILE A 6 6.88 -4.99 1.71
C ILE A 6 7.39 -3.72 1.04
N ASP A 7 8.52 -3.81 0.36
CA ASP A 7 9.06 -2.69 -0.39
C ASP A 7 8.03 -2.24 -1.45
N ALA A 8 7.72 -0.96 -1.46
CA ALA A 8 6.73 -0.41 -2.39
C ALA A 8 7.10 -0.66 -3.86
N THR A 9 8.38 -0.77 -4.16
CA THR A 9 8.83 -1.06 -5.53
C THR A 9 8.43 -2.44 -6.00
N GLU A 10 8.08 -3.34 -5.09
CA GLU A 10 7.61 -4.68 -5.44
C GLU A 10 6.14 -4.69 -5.87
N VAL A 11 5.38 -3.66 -5.49
CA VAL A 11 3.94 -3.62 -5.80
C VAL A 11 3.58 -2.60 -6.87
N VAL A 12 4.47 -1.64 -7.13
CA VAL A 12 4.24 -0.61 -8.13
C VAL A 12 5.14 -0.90 -9.32
N ARG A 13 4.54 -1.08 -10.48
CA ARG A 13 5.27 -1.41 -11.69
C ARG A 13 4.82 -0.55 -12.84
N GLU A 14 5.71 -0.35 -13.82
CA GLU A 14 5.33 0.30 -15.05
C GLU A 14 4.25 -0.54 -15.72
N SER A 15 3.18 0.14 -16.14
CA SER A 15 2.07 -0.54 -16.79
C SER A 15 2.46 -0.91 -18.21
N ALA A 16 2.45 -2.20 -18.49
CA ALA A 16 2.65 -2.72 -19.85
C ALA A 16 1.33 -2.89 -20.60
N SER A 17 0.22 -2.56 -19.96
CA SER A 17 -1.09 -2.75 -20.56
C SER A 17 -1.37 -1.69 -21.61
N PHE A 18 -1.83 -2.11 -22.79
CA PHE A 18 -2.29 -1.18 -23.80
C PHE A 18 -3.54 -0.41 -23.38
N CYS A 19 -4.17 -0.84 -22.30
CA CYS A 19 -5.31 -0.13 -21.71
C CYS A 19 -4.87 1.07 -20.89
N SER A 20 -3.56 1.21 -20.64
CA SER A 20 -3.04 2.39 -19.98
C SER A 20 -3.14 3.59 -20.91
N PRO A 21 -3.87 4.65 -20.53
CA PRO A 21 -4.09 5.78 -21.43
C PRO A 21 -2.88 6.69 -21.58
N THR A 22 -1.85 6.54 -20.76
CA THR A 22 -0.75 7.49 -20.69
C THR A 22 0.59 6.75 -20.67
N PRO A 23 1.54 7.13 -21.55
CA PRO A 23 2.90 6.59 -21.48
C PRO A 23 3.52 6.87 -20.12
N GLY A 24 4.27 5.90 -19.59
CA GLY A 24 4.90 6.04 -18.29
C GLY A 24 3.96 5.81 -17.12
N ASN A 25 2.75 5.38 -17.38
CA ASN A 25 1.81 5.06 -16.31
C ASN A 25 2.28 3.84 -15.54
N ILE A 26 2.01 3.83 -14.23
CA ILE A 26 2.37 2.71 -13.37
C ILE A 26 1.10 2.08 -12.81
N SER A 27 1.19 0.81 -12.47
CA SER A 27 0.07 0.09 -11.87
C SER A 27 0.51 -0.58 -10.58
N VAL A 28 -0.48 -0.78 -9.70
CA VAL A 28 -0.27 -1.45 -8.42
C VAL A 28 -0.63 -2.92 -8.59
N ARG A 29 0.20 -3.79 -8.04
CA ARG A 29 -0.04 -5.24 -8.08
C ARG A 29 -0.16 -5.79 -6.68
N CYS A 30 -0.89 -6.88 -6.54
CA CYS A 30 -1.00 -7.57 -5.28
C CYS A 30 0.38 -8.08 -4.83
N PRO A 31 0.85 -7.72 -3.63
CA PRO A 31 2.17 -8.16 -3.16
C PRO A 31 2.22 -9.64 -2.79
N VAL A 32 1.07 -10.28 -2.61
CA VAL A 32 1.01 -11.69 -2.21
C VAL A 32 1.13 -12.61 -3.42
N CYS A 33 0.41 -12.32 -4.50
CA CYS A 33 0.35 -13.20 -5.67
C CYS A 33 0.76 -12.55 -6.98
N GLY A 34 1.05 -11.24 -6.98
CA GLY A 34 1.42 -10.52 -8.19
C GLY A 34 0.25 -10.17 -9.11
N GLY A 35 -0.98 -10.39 -8.68
CA GLY A 35 -2.16 -10.10 -9.50
C GLY A 35 -2.27 -8.63 -9.87
N GLU A 36 -2.66 -8.38 -11.10
CA GLU A 36 -2.70 -7.02 -11.65
C GLU A 36 -4.03 -6.29 -11.41
N TYR A 37 -5.06 -7.02 -11.03
CA TYR A 37 -6.39 -6.45 -10.88
C TYR A 37 -6.68 -6.19 -9.41
N VAL A 38 -6.44 -4.95 -9.02
CA VAL A 38 -6.64 -4.50 -7.63
C VAL A 38 -7.46 -3.21 -7.64
N HIS A 39 -8.22 -3.02 -6.58
CA HIS A 39 -9.12 -1.88 -6.45
C HIS A 39 -8.88 -1.16 -5.14
N VAL A 40 -8.95 0.17 -5.17
CA VAL A 40 -8.95 0.96 -3.95
C VAL A 40 -10.30 0.79 -3.27
N VAL A 41 -10.28 0.35 -2.01
CA VAL A 41 -11.52 0.16 -1.24
C VAL A 41 -11.68 1.15 -0.12
N ASN A 42 -10.58 1.76 0.34
CA ASN A 42 -10.67 2.83 1.32
C ASN A 42 -9.42 3.70 1.29
N MET A 43 -9.56 4.89 1.84
CA MET A 43 -8.46 5.81 2.04
C MET A 43 -8.66 6.45 3.41
N ARG A 44 -7.61 6.51 4.23
CA ARG A 44 -7.71 7.09 5.55
C ARG A 44 -6.40 7.73 5.96
N GLU A 45 -6.50 8.66 6.88
CA GLU A 45 -5.35 9.30 7.50
C GLU A 45 -5.31 8.89 8.97
N VAL A 46 -4.14 8.51 9.44
CA VAL A 46 -3.94 8.09 10.82
C VAL A 46 -2.80 8.91 11.40
N SER A 47 -2.96 9.37 12.64
CA SER A 47 -1.87 10.01 13.34
C SER A 47 -0.93 8.94 13.87
N GLY A 48 0.27 8.86 13.30
CA GLY A 48 1.25 7.86 13.69
C GLY A 48 1.77 8.05 15.10
N HIS A 49 1.75 9.28 15.58
CA HIS A 49 2.28 9.64 16.88
C HIS A 49 1.49 9.02 18.04
N ASP A 50 0.20 8.90 17.89
CA ASP A 50 -0.69 8.54 18.99
C ASP A 50 -1.29 7.15 18.88
N ASP A 51 -1.03 6.42 17.81
CA ASP A 51 -1.70 5.15 17.59
C ASP A 51 -0.74 4.04 17.16
N TYR A 52 -0.35 3.23 18.12
CA TYR A 52 0.49 2.06 17.85
C TYR A 52 -0.15 1.09 16.86
N ARG A 53 -1.47 1.09 16.77
CA ARG A 53 -2.20 0.20 15.87
C ARG A 53 -2.07 0.62 14.42
N ALA A 54 -1.64 1.86 14.18
CA ALA A 54 -1.38 2.33 12.84
C ALA A 54 -0.18 1.62 12.21
N GLY A 55 0.71 1.06 13.04
CA GLY A 55 1.93 0.43 12.54
C GLY A 55 2.91 1.42 11.94
N TRP A 56 2.89 2.65 12.42
CA TRP A 56 3.76 3.71 11.93
C TRP A 56 4.52 4.34 13.09
N TRP A 57 5.84 4.35 12.97
CA TRP A 57 6.72 4.88 14.00
C TRP A 57 7.02 6.37 13.83
N GLY A 58 6.69 6.96 12.68
CA GLY A 58 6.97 8.34 12.39
C GLY A 58 6.11 9.30 13.19
N ARG A 59 6.54 10.55 13.25
CA ARG A 59 5.84 11.59 14.01
C ARG A 59 4.71 12.25 13.25
N GLY A 60 4.74 12.18 11.92
CA GLY A 60 3.71 12.76 11.08
C GLY A 60 2.56 11.80 10.84
N HIS A 61 1.67 12.25 9.99
CA HIS A 61 0.52 11.44 9.61
C HIS A 61 0.90 10.30 8.69
N LEU A 62 0.14 9.23 8.80
CA LEU A 62 0.21 8.12 7.86
C LEU A 62 -1.05 8.16 7.01
N ASN A 63 -0.88 8.27 5.71
CA ASN A 63 -1.98 8.15 4.77
C ASN A 63 -2.00 6.73 4.22
N VAL A 64 -3.12 6.07 4.38
CA VAL A 64 -3.26 4.66 4.05
C VAL A 64 -4.27 4.49 2.94
N ILE A 65 -3.85 3.84 1.87
CA ILE A 65 -4.74 3.47 0.78
C ILE A 65 -4.92 1.96 0.82
N GLY A 66 -6.14 1.54 1.13
CA GLY A 66 -6.47 0.12 1.19
C GLY A 66 -6.87 -0.41 -0.16
N PHE A 67 -6.30 -1.55 -0.53
CA PHE A 67 -6.57 -2.23 -1.79
C PHE A 67 -7.14 -3.61 -1.54
N GLU A 68 -8.00 -4.03 -2.44
CA GLU A 68 -8.46 -5.41 -2.50
C GLU A 68 -8.20 -5.93 -3.90
N GLY A 69 -7.51 -7.06 -3.99
CA GLY A 69 -7.27 -7.72 -5.26
C GLY A 69 -8.42 -8.60 -5.67
N GLU A 70 -8.65 -8.76 -6.97
CA GLU A 70 -9.59 -9.75 -7.46
C GLU A 70 -9.17 -11.17 -7.10
N CYS A 71 -7.91 -11.33 -6.70
CA CYS A 71 -7.38 -12.58 -6.16
C CYS A 71 -7.83 -12.86 -4.71
N GLY A 72 -8.50 -11.90 -4.08
CA GLY A 72 -8.99 -12.06 -2.70
C GLY A 72 -8.03 -11.56 -1.62
N HIS A 73 -6.83 -11.09 -1.99
CA HIS A 73 -5.88 -10.58 -1.02
C HIS A 73 -6.10 -9.09 -0.78
N ASN A 74 -5.95 -8.69 0.48
CA ASN A 74 -6.03 -7.29 0.88
C ASN A 74 -4.64 -6.81 1.25
N PHE A 75 -4.34 -5.57 0.90
CA PHE A 75 -3.07 -4.95 1.28
C PHE A 75 -3.25 -3.44 1.34
N GLU A 76 -2.25 -2.77 1.87
CA GLU A 76 -2.29 -1.32 2.03
C GLU A 76 -1.02 -0.69 1.46
N LEU A 77 -1.19 0.42 0.77
CA LEU A 77 -0.08 1.27 0.36
C LEU A 77 -0.10 2.49 1.26
N CYS A 78 1.02 2.76 1.90
CA CYS A 78 1.10 3.76 2.94
C CYS A 78 2.08 4.86 2.59
N PHE A 79 1.71 6.09 2.91
CA PHE A 79 2.56 7.27 2.75
C PHE A 79 2.72 7.89 4.12
N GLY A 80 3.91 7.80 4.68
CA GLY A 80 4.18 8.28 6.01
C GLY A 80 5.13 9.46 6.02
N ASN A 81 4.75 10.52 6.71
CA ASN A 81 5.61 11.68 6.87
C ASN A 81 6.36 11.61 8.19
N HIS A 82 7.66 11.84 8.16
CA HIS A 82 8.48 11.92 9.36
C HIS A 82 9.56 12.98 9.14
N LYS A 83 9.47 14.06 9.89
CA LYS A 83 10.46 15.14 9.86
C LYS A 83 10.75 15.65 8.44
N GLY A 84 9.71 15.81 7.64
CA GLY A 84 9.85 16.34 6.29
C GLY A 84 10.15 15.29 5.22
N TYR A 85 10.38 14.06 5.61
CA TYR A 85 10.55 12.96 4.64
C TYR A 85 9.24 12.23 4.44
N GLU A 86 8.93 11.93 3.20
CA GLU A 86 7.76 11.14 2.85
C GLU A 86 8.21 9.74 2.48
N SER A 87 7.79 8.77 3.29
CA SER A 87 8.12 7.37 3.06
C SER A 87 6.93 6.65 2.44
N VAL A 88 7.21 5.79 1.48
CA VAL A 88 6.18 4.98 0.83
C VAL A 88 6.50 3.53 1.09
N PHE A 89 5.54 2.81 1.62
CA PHE A 89 5.72 1.38 1.87
C PHE A 89 4.39 0.65 1.71
N CYS A 90 4.49 -0.64 1.47
CA CYS A 90 3.34 -1.52 1.38
C CYS A 90 3.31 -2.38 2.62
N ARG A 91 2.12 -2.75 3.07
CA ARG A 91 1.98 -3.70 4.17
C ARG A 91 0.80 -4.63 3.94
N VAL A 92 0.96 -5.84 4.39
CA VAL A 92 -0.08 -6.87 4.28
C VAL A 92 -0.45 -7.28 5.69
N PRO A 93 -1.75 -7.30 6.03
CA PRO A 93 -2.17 -7.88 7.32
C PRO A 93 -1.70 -9.33 7.37
N VAL A 94 -1.04 -9.72 8.45
CA VAL A 94 -0.47 -11.06 8.57
C VAL A 94 -1.56 -12.12 8.43
N ASP A 95 -2.73 -11.84 8.96
CA ASP A 95 -3.87 -12.77 8.90
C ASP A 95 -4.38 -12.99 7.48
N ALA A 96 -4.16 -12.04 6.59
CA ALA A 96 -4.66 -12.11 5.22
C ALA A 96 -3.81 -12.96 4.30
N GLU A 97 -2.66 -13.42 4.76
CA GLU A 97 -1.73 -14.23 3.97
C GLU A 97 -2.04 -15.73 4.05
N VAL A 98 -2.94 -16.10 4.90
CA VAL A 98 -3.26 -17.50 5.14
C VAL A 98 -4.15 -18.08 4.04
#